data_50b4e02e310abc4133b014542d83f55a
#
_entry.id   50b4e02e310abc4133b014542d83f55a
#
_cell.length_a   1.000
_cell.length_b   1.000
_cell.length_c   1.000
_cell.angle_alpha   90.00
_cell.angle_beta   90.00
_cell.angle_gamma   90.00
#
_symmetry.space_group_name_H-M   'P 1'
#
loop_
_entity.id
_entity.type
_entity.pdbx_description
1 polymer ?
#
loop_
_entity_poly.entity_id
_entity_poly.type
_entity_poly.pdbx_seq_one_letter_code
_entity_poly.pdbx_strand_id
1 'polypeptide(L)'
;MLIERLNWPVRLVRWRAAREYGALLASNTHSKKARGIFLDWLSSRQLESQVTSALSVLLCTPERGLPTFREIGGHISRPSLLSELLLQFVYGWGNAMGGWERCHSGEAPPSFEATQYFHDHKSAHVPPILSNQLAMLEKTSGFPFERQWAFEWQQLTEKTGTPKSGYPYYFVDAILSQSGIHGQFSQAQADVFSSAFLRTLACAVDCWDMPASKAAFTSMYTLPANRGLLNVDPIDRPTWLNDLPEKCCVPGVPLEPLVRRMVATAINCPSMRPINLKIPISADITEFGELTISAILASPDFIPDLTGQHTTLLRALPWELADRVTFSGKVAREDIATYTSRGIAGAAAPLCLDIYPLPSGFWHNDYFQIGVSFPAPYFDQQQIAVVDGSIQIRTDDRVIGHWRVWHDRWTPLYASSGGTRCGMLTELRERELAETLNRSGMQLGWFVELNAWKREAEHDNFSRTQRRDFFFD
;
A
#
# COMPACT_ATOMS: atom_id res chain seq x y z
N MET A 1 -26.47 -4.76 4.04
CA MET A 1 -25.43 -4.50 5.06
C MET A 1 -24.00 -4.77 4.58
N LEU A 2 -23.56 -5.96 4.15
CA LEU A 2 -22.17 -6.17 3.69
C LEU A 2 -21.84 -5.35 2.45
N ILE A 3 -22.71 -5.33 1.45
CA ILE A 3 -22.49 -4.60 0.20
C ILE A 3 -22.36 -3.09 0.41
N GLU A 4 -23.04 -2.53 1.41
CA GLU A 4 -22.93 -1.13 1.77
C GLU A 4 -21.55 -0.83 2.38
N ARG A 5 -20.97 -1.79 3.10
CA ARG A 5 -19.61 -1.67 3.66
C ARG A 5 -18.53 -1.68 2.59
N LEU A 6 -18.80 -2.18 1.40
CA LEU A 6 -17.88 -2.08 0.26
C LEU A 6 -17.70 -0.62 -0.22
N ASN A 7 -18.63 0.26 0.11
CA ASN A 7 -18.52 1.70 -0.15
C ASN A 7 -18.05 2.49 1.08
N TRP A 8 -17.64 1.81 2.17
CA TRP A 8 -17.25 2.51 3.38
C TRP A 8 -15.98 3.33 3.17
N PRO A 9 -15.86 4.53 3.75
CA PRO A 9 -14.68 5.39 3.58
C PRO A 9 -13.39 4.71 4.05
N VAL A 10 -13.47 3.94 5.14
CA VAL A 10 -12.32 3.26 5.72
C VAL A 10 -11.96 2.03 4.90
N ARG A 11 -10.77 2.01 4.33
CA ARG A 11 -10.26 0.94 3.46
C ARG A 11 -10.31 -0.43 4.11
N LEU A 12 -9.94 -0.52 5.38
CA LEU A 12 -9.96 -1.77 6.14
C LEU A 12 -11.37 -2.39 6.21
N VAL A 13 -12.39 -1.54 6.40
CA VAL A 13 -13.79 -1.99 6.40
C VAL A 13 -14.19 -2.52 5.03
N ARG A 14 -13.75 -1.85 3.95
CA ARG A 14 -13.99 -2.31 2.57
C ARG A 14 -13.33 -3.65 2.30
N TRP A 15 -12.08 -3.82 2.71
CA TRP A 15 -11.33 -5.08 2.51
C TRP A 15 -11.99 -6.24 3.24
N ARG A 16 -12.33 -6.03 4.50
CA ARG A 16 -13.03 -7.06 5.27
C ARG A 16 -14.38 -7.41 4.64
N ALA A 17 -15.13 -6.40 4.23
CA ALA A 17 -16.39 -6.62 3.51
C ALA A 17 -16.19 -7.36 2.19
N ALA A 18 -15.13 -7.05 1.42
CA ALA A 18 -14.81 -7.74 0.18
C ALA A 18 -14.50 -9.23 0.41
N ARG A 19 -13.72 -9.55 1.43
CA ARG A 19 -13.42 -10.94 1.81
C ARG A 19 -14.67 -11.71 2.24
N GLU A 20 -15.44 -11.13 3.16
CA GLU A 20 -16.68 -11.74 3.63
C GLU A 20 -17.69 -11.92 2.48
N TYR A 21 -17.74 -10.96 1.56
CA TYR A 21 -18.60 -11.07 0.39
C TYR A 21 -18.11 -12.12 -0.60
N GLY A 22 -16.81 -12.20 -0.84
CA GLY A 22 -16.19 -13.26 -1.64
C GLY A 22 -16.50 -14.66 -1.08
N ALA A 23 -16.46 -14.82 0.23
CA ALA A 23 -16.86 -16.06 0.89
C ALA A 23 -18.35 -16.37 0.70
N LEU A 24 -19.23 -15.36 0.71
CA LEU A 24 -20.66 -15.55 0.40
C LEU A 24 -20.89 -15.97 -1.06
N LEU A 25 -20.13 -15.42 -2.00
CA LEU A 25 -20.19 -15.84 -3.42
C LEU A 25 -19.81 -17.31 -3.59
N ALA A 26 -18.91 -17.82 -2.74
CA ALA A 26 -18.50 -19.23 -2.74
C ALA A 26 -19.36 -20.13 -1.82
N SER A 27 -20.36 -19.59 -1.13
CA SER A 27 -21.21 -20.34 -0.21
C SER A 27 -22.17 -21.28 -0.95
N ASN A 28 -22.32 -22.51 -0.47
CA ASN A 28 -23.24 -23.48 -1.04
C ASN A 28 -24.72 -23.05 -0.93
N THR A 29 -25.06 -22.26 0.09
CA THR A 29 -26.43 -21.87 0.40
C THR A 29 -26.82 -20.49 -0.10
N HIS A 30 -25.84 -19.56 -0.18
CA HIS A 30 -26.12 -18.15 -0.41
C HIS A 30 -25.57 -17.62 -1.74
N SER A 31 -24.74 -18.39 -2.46
CA SER A 31 -24.03 -17.94 -3.65
C SER A 31 -24.93 -17.33 -4.72
N LYS A 32 -26.07 -17.97 -5.05
CA LYS A 32 -26.98 -17.47 -6.09
C LYS A 32 -27.54 -16.09 -5.75
N LYS A 33 -27.98 -15.89 -4.50
CA LYS A 33 -28.52 -14.59 -4.04
C LYS A 33 -27.42 -13.53 -3.95
N ALA A 34 -26.27 -13.90 -3.38
CA ALA A 34 -25.12 -13.01 -3.28
C ALA A 34 -24.65 -12.57 -4.67
N ARG A 35 -24.58 -13.49 -5.65
CA ARG A 35 -24.21 -13.18 -7.03
C ARG A 35 -25.16 -12.17 -7.67
N GLY A 36 -26.47 -12.38 -7.59
CA GLY A 36 -27.45 -11.42 -8.13
C GLY A 36 -27.27 -10.02 -7.52
N ILE A 37 -27.22 -9.93 -6.20
CA ILE A 37 -27.00 -8.64 -5.51
C ILE A 37 -25.67 -7.99 -5.91
N PHE A 38 -24.60 -8.77 -6.08
CA PHE A 38 -23.30 -8.26 -6.50
C PHE A 38 -23.33 -7.69 -7.91
N LEU A 39 -23.94 -8.39 -8.84
CA LEU A 39 -24.06 -7.97 -10.25
C LEU A 39 -24.93 -6.71 -10.38
N ASP A 40 -26.05 -6.65 -9.68
CA ASP A 40 -26.91 -5.46 -9.63
C ASP A 40 -26.15 -4.27 -9.04
N TRP A 41 -25.41 -4.49 -7.96
CA TRP A 41 -24.60 -3.45 -7.34
C TRP A 41 -23.46 -2.99 -8.27
N LEU A 42 -22.78 -3.90 -8.97
CA LEU A 42 -21.75 -3.57 -9.95
C LEU A 42 -22.30 -2.70 -11.08
N SER A 43 -23.48 -3.05 -11.62
CA SER A 43 -24.17 -2.27 -12.65
C SER A 43 -24.55 -0.85 -12.19
N SER A 44 -24.76 -0.67 -10.90
CA SER A 44 -25.13 0.63 -10.33
C SER A 44 -23.94 1.59 -10.16
N ARG A 45 -22.71 1.14 -10.41
CA ARG A 45 -21.52 1.99 -10.27
C ARG A 45 -21.46 3.03 -11.38
N GLN A 46 -21.22 4.26 -11.01
CA GLN A 46 -21.26 5.41 -11.93
C GLN A 46 -19.88 5.93 -12.33
N LEU A 47 -18.85 5.50 -11.61
CA LEU A 47 -17.47 5.93 -11.76
C LEU A 47 -16.54 4.73 -11.97
N GLU A 48 -15.49 4.91 -12.74
CA GLU A 48 -14.48 3.90 -13.07
C GLU A 48 -13.77 3.37 -11.81
N SER A 49 -13.47 4.26 -10.86
CA SER A 49 -12.88 3.90 -9.57
C SER A 49 -13.81 3.04 -8.71
N GLN A 50 -15.11 3.32 -8.77
CA GLN A 50 -16.11 2.52 -8.05
C GLN A 50 -16.24 1.11 -8.66
N VAL A 51 -16.17 0.98 -9.98
CA VAL A 51 -16.11 -0.33 -10.66
C VAL A 51 -14.85 -1.07 -10.23
N THR A 52 -13.70 -0.41 -10.24
CA THR A 52 -12.43 -1.01 -9.79
C THR A 52 -12.53 -1.51 -8.35
N SER A 53 -13.10 -0.69 -7.46
CA SER A 53 -13.34 -1.09 -6.07
C SER A 53 -14.30 -2.28 -5.95
N ALA A 54 -15.33 -2.33 -6.77
CA ALA A 54 -16.27 -3.46 -6.81
C ALA A 54 -15.57 -4.75 -7.27
N LEU A 55 -14.74 -4.68 -8.31
CA LEU A 55 -14.01 -5.83 -8.82
C LEU A 55 -12.99 -6.39 -7.80
N SER A 56 -12.59 -5.62 -6.81
CA SER A 56 -11.72 -6.12 -5.73
C SER A 56 -12.35 -7.28 -4.96
N VAL A 57 -13.68 -7.39 -4.92
CA VAL A 57 -14.39 -8.53 -4.33
C VAL A 57 -14.02 -9.83 -5.04
N LEU A 58 -13.87 -9.80 -6.37
CA LEU A 58 -13.51 -10.97 -7.16
C LEU A 58 -12.11 -11.48 -6.83
N LEU A 59 -11.20 -10.58 -6.48
CA LEU A 59 -9.84 -10.94 -6.05
C LEU A 59 -9.82 -11.72 -4.73
N CYS A 60 -10.87 -11.54 -3.91
CA CYS A 60 -11.06 -12.23 -2.64
C CYS A 60 -11.95 -13.47 -2.76
N THR A 61 -12.55 -13.70 -3.93
CA THR A 61 -13.53 -14.78 -4.13
C THR A 61 -12.81 -16.07 -4.52
N PRO A 62 -13.02 -17.19 -3.80
CA PRO A 62 -12.54 -18.48 -4.23
C PRO A 62 -13.04 -18.83 -5.63
N GLU A 63 -12.25 -19.55 -6.43
CA GLU A 63 -12.55 -19.85 -7.84
C GLU A 63 -13.96 -20.41 -8.06
N ARG A 64 -14.41 -21.33 -7.20
CA ARG A 64 -15.77 -21.93 -7.25
C ARG A 64 -16.90 -20.92 -7.09
N GLY A 65 -16.63 -19.75 -6.52
CA GLY A 65 -17.62 -18.68 -6.28
C GLY A 65 -17.59 -17.58 -7.32
N LEU A 66 -16.63 -17.58 -8.21
CA LEU A 66 -16.52 -16.55 -9.23
C LEU A 66 -17.71 -16.59 -10.19
N PRO A 67 -18.38 -15.45 -10.45
CA PRO A 67 -19.26 -15.33 -11.60
C PRO A 67 -18.47 -15.58 -12.89
N THR A 68 -19.11 -15.96 -13.97
CA THR A 68 -18.42 -16.10 -15.25
C THR A 68 -17.94 -14.74 -15.76
N PHE A 69 -16.87 -14.73 -16.55
CA PHE A 69 -16.37 -13.52 -17.20
C PHE A 69 -17.47 -12.79 -18.00
N ARG A 70 -18.34 -13.54 -18.70
CA ARG A 70 -19.45 -12.99 -19.48
C ARG A 70 -20.51 -12.31 -18.59
N GLU A 71 -20.83 -12.89 -17.44
CA GLU A 71 -21.75 -12.27 -16.48
C GLU A 71 -21.19 -10.95 -15.97
N ILE A 72 -19.92 -10.94 -15.53
CA ILE A 72 -19.27 -9.71 -15.04
C ILE A 72 -19.22 -8.65 -16.14
N GLY A 73 -18.78 -9.03 -17.34
CA GLY A 73 -18.66 -8.12 -18.47
C GLY A 73 -19.96 -7.41 -18.82
N GLY A 74 -21.08 -8.11 -18.75
CA GLY A 74 -22.41 -7.54 -19.00
C GLY A 74 -22.89 -6.53 -17.94
N HIS A 75 -22.24 -6.48 -16.78
CA HIS A 75 -22.61 -5.62 -15.64
C HIS A 75 -21.62 -4.48 -15.38
N ILE A 76 -20.55 -4.35 -16.15
CA ILE A 76 -19.63 -3.23 -16.04
C ILE A 76 -20.11 -2.05 -16.88
N SER A 77 -20.61 -1.04 -16.21
CA SER A 77 -21.13 0.18 -16.85
C SER A 77 -20.06 1.22 -17.18
N ARG A 78 -18.90 1.16 -16.50
CA ARG A 78 -17.80 2.11 -16.64
C ARG A 78 -16.46 1.37 -16.68
N PRO A 79 -16.11 0.79 -17.84
CA PRO A 79 -14.84 0.10 -18.02
C PRO A 79 -13.66 1.07 -17.99
N SER A 80 -12.53 0.59 -17.51
CA SER A 80 -11.26 1.29 -17.51
C SER A 80 -10.11 0.31 -17.74
N LEU A 81 -8.94 0.82 -18.11
CA LEU A 81 -7.72 0.00 -18.23
C LEU A 81 -7.42 -0.80 -16.96
N LEU A 82 -7.70 -0.22 -15.79
CA LEU A 82 -7.50 -0.90 -14.53
C LEU A 82 -8.53 -2.01 -14.29
N SER A 83 -9.80 -1.79 -14.65
CA SER A 83 -10.81 -2.84 -14.55
C SER A 83 -10.53 -4.01 -15.51
N GLU A 84 -10.05 -3.73 -16.73
CA GLU A 84 -9.60 -4.75 -17.67
C GLU A 84 -8.45 -5.59 -17.08
N LEU A 85 -7.44 -4.91 -16.52
CA LEU A 85 -6.29 -5.56 -15.89
C LEU A 85 -6.69 -6.44 -14.70
N LEU A 86 -7.62 -5.97 -13.85
CA LEU A 86 -8.13 -6.76 -12.73
C LEU A 86 -8.85 -8.03 -13.20
N LEU A 87 -9.64 -7.92 -14.24
CA LEU A 87 -10.33 -9.09 -14.82
C LEU A 87 -9.34 -10.08 -15.45
N GLN A 88 -8.28 -9.60 -16.08
CA GLN A 88 -7.20 -10.45 -16.56
C GLN A 88 -6.51 -11.20 -15.41
N PHE A 89 -6.32 -10.57 -14.26
CA PHE A 89 -5.79 -11.26 -13.08
C PHE A 89 -6.73 -12.34 -12.51
N VAL A 90 -8.03 -12.11 -12.58
CA VAL A 90 -9.02 -13.04 -12.04
C VAL A 90 -9.28 -14.21 -12.99
N TYR A 91 -9.44 -13.92 -14.29
CA TYR A 91 -9.91 -14.89 -15.30
C TYR A 91 -8.81 -15.36 -16.27
N GLY A 92 -7.62 -14.82 -16.18
CA GLY A 92 -6.51 -15.14 -17.08
C GLY A 92 -6.41 -14.21 -18.29
N TRP A 93 -5.21 -14.13 -18.85
CA TRP A 93 -4.83 -13.21 -19.92
C TRP A 93 -5.47 -13.53 -21.29
N GLY A 94 -6.05 -14.71 -21.45
CA GLY A 94 -6.73 -15.11 -22.70
C GLY A 94 -8.14 -14.54 -22.87
N ASN A 95 -8.70 -13.97 -21.82
CA ASN A 95 -10.01 -13.35 -21.81
C ASN A 95 -9.89 -11.86 -22.14
N ALA A 96 -9.52 -11.53 -23.37
CA ALA A 96 -9.48 -10.15 -23.82
C ALA A 96 -10.90 -9.57 -23.84
N MET A 97 -11.08 -8.45 -23.17
CA MET A 97 -12.32 -7.67 -23.22
C MET A 97 -12.35 -6.85 -24.51
N GLY A 98 -12.28 -7.55 -25.63
CA GLY A 98 -12.40 -6.91 -26.95
C GLY A 98 -13.74 -6.22 -27.11
N GLY A 99 -13.73 -4.90 -27.23
CA GLY A 99 -14.90 -4.13 -27.61
C GLY A 99 -15.50 -3.23 -26.53
N TRP A 100 -14.90 -3.08 -25.36
CA TRP A 100 -15.33 -2.03 -24.46
C TRP A 100 -14.72 -0.68 -24.87
N GLU A 101 -15.60 0.26 -25.18
CA GLU A 101 -15.16 1.67 -25.32
C GLU A 101 -14.69 2.16 -23.96
N ARG A 102 -13.45 2.65 -23.93
CA ARG A 102 -12.90 3.27 -22.74
C ARG A 102 -13.64 4.57 -22.47
N CYS A 103 -13.95 4.81 -21.22
CA CYS A 103 -14.64 6.03 -20.82
C CYS A 103 -13.66 7.18 -20.72
N HIS A 104 -13.80 8.20 -21.59
CA HIS A 104 -13.17 9.50 -21.47
C HIS A 104 -14.05 10.57 -22.16
N SER A 105 -13.78 11.84 -21.92
CA SER A 105 -14.56 12.95 -22.47
C SER A 105 -13.99 13.48 -23.79
N GLY A 106 -13.03 12.77 -24.42
CA GLY A 106 -12.23 13.27 -25.50
C GLY A 106 -11.05 14.11 -25.03
N GLU A 107 -10.27 14.65 -25.96
CA GLU A 107 -9.19 15.58 -25.63
C GLU A 107 -9.76 16.90 -25.10
N ALA A 108 -9.07 17.47 -24.13
CA ALA A 108 -9.41 18.80 -23.61
C ALA A 108 -9.36 19.83 -24.74
N PRO A 109 -10.47 20.53 -25.08
CA PRO A 109 -10.49 21.45 -26.19
C PRO A 109 -9.44 22.57 -26.03
N PRO A 110 -8.88 23.13 -27.10
CA PRO A 110 -7.86 24.17 -26.99
C PRO A 110 -8.24 25.35 -26.11
N SER A 111 -9.53 25.68 -26.10
CA SER A 111 -10.12 26.76 -25.26
C SER A 111 -10.33 26.37 -23.79
N PHE A 112 -10.08 25.11 -23.41
CA PHE A 112 -10.22 24.71 -22.01
C PHE A 112 -9.10 25.31 -21.18
N GLU A 113 -9.48 26.11 -20.20
CA GLU A 113 -8.60 26.59 -19.15
C GLU A 113 -9.04 25.96 -17.84
N ALA A 114 -8.06 25.37 -17.12
CA ALA A 114 -8.32 24.96 -15.76
C ALA A 114 -8.73 26.19 -14.94
N THR A 115 -9.79 26.07 -14.14
CA THR A 115 -10.27 27.21 -13.35
C THR A 115 -9.13 27.75 -12.48
N GLN A 116 -9.14 29.07 -12.23
CA GLN A 116 -8.14 29.70 -11.36
C GLN A 116 -8.02 28.96 -10.02
N TYR A 117 -9.15 28.53 -9.48
CA TYR A 117 -9.18 27.71 -8.28
C TYR A 117 -8.33 26.44 -8.38
N PHE A 118 -8.35 25.73 -9.52
CA PHE A 118 -7.51 24.54 -9.73
C PHE A 118 -6.02 24.90 -9.76
N HIS A 119 -5.66 26.02 -10.40
CA HIS A 119 -4.26 26.46 -10.43
C HIS A 119 -3.77 26.94 -9.07
N ASP A 120 -4.55 27.76 -8.38
CA ASP A 120 -4.17 28.37 -7.10
C ASP A 120 -4.06 27.33 -5.98
N HIS A 121 -4.84 26.26 -6.07
CA HIS A 121 -4.93 25.24 -5.02
C HIS A 121 -4.48 23.85 -5.46
N LYS A 122 -3.82 23.71 -6.60
CA LYS A 122 -3.41 22.42 -7.16
C LYS A 122 -2.66 21.55 -6.14
N SER A 123 -1.70 22.10 -5.43
CA SER A 123 -0.93 21.35 -4.42
C SER A 123 -1.75 20.97 -3.18
N ALA A 124 -2.84 21.68 -2.91
CA ALA A 124 -3.68 21.46 -1.74
C ALA A 124 -4.87 20.52 -2.00
N HIS A 125 -5.32 20.44 -3.25
CA HIS A 125 -6.55 19.73 -3.61
C HIS A 125 -6.33 18.49 -4.49
N VAL A 126 -5.26 18.45 -5.26
CA VAL A 126 -4.90 17.26 -6.04
C VAL A 126 -4.01 16.37 -5.19
N PRO A 127 -4.38 15.12 -4.93
CA PRO A 127 -3.53 14.20 -4.18
C PRO A 127 -2.11 14.16 -4.77
N PRO A 128 -1.05 14.29 -3.96
CA PRO A 128 0.34 14.34 -4.43
C PRO A 128 0.71 13.18 -5.36
N ILE A 129 0.18 11.99 -5.09
CA ILE A 129 0.42 10.83 -5.94
C ILE A 129 -0.08 11.04 -7.36
N LEU A 130 -1.25 11.65 -7.54
CA LEU A 130 -1.77 11.94 -8.88
C LEU A 130 -1.00 13.08 -9.53
N SER A 131 -0.76 14.19 -8.82
CA SER A 131 -0.05 15.34 -9.39
C SER A 131 1.38 14.98 -9.79
N ASN A 132 2.10 14.21 -8.98
CA ASN A 132 3.45 13.76 -9.30
C ASN A 132 3.46 12.81 -10.50
N GLN A 133 2.49 11.89 -10.56
CA GLN A 133 2.39 10.94 -11.67
C GLN A 133 2.03 11.63 -12.98
N LEU A 134 1.09 12.57 -12.97
CA LEU A 134 0.70 13.34 -14.14
C LEU A 134 1.87 14.20 -14.65
N ALA A 135 2.56 14.90 -13.75
CA ALA A 135 3.74 15.69 -14.09
C ALA A 135 4.88 14.84 -14.68
N MET A 136 5.09 13.63 -14.15
CA MET A 136 6.07 12.70 -14.68
C MET A 136 5.70 12.22 -16.10
N LEU A 137 4.42 11.86 -16.31
CA LEU A 137 3.92 11.46 -17.63
C LEU A 137 4.05 12.62 -18.64
N GLU A 138 3.69 13.81 -18.26
CA GLU A 138 3.81 15.02 -19.09
C GLU A 138 5.26 15.28 -19.47
N LYS A 139 6.19 15.23 -18.50
CA LYS A 139 7.62 15.42 -18.72
C LYS A 139 8.21 14.37 -19.68
N THR A 140 7.74 13.12 -19.59
CA THR A 140 8.33 12.01 -20.36
C THR A 140 7.73 11.86 -21.76
N SER A 141 6.50 12.30 -21.99
CA SER A 141 5.80 12.13 -23.27
C SER A 141 5.60 13.43 -24.05
N GLY A 142 5.62 14.58 -23.38
CA GLY A 142 5.28 15.87 -23.97
C GLY A 142 3.78 16.13 -24.13
N PHE A 143 2.89 15.19 -23.75
CA PHE A 143 1.46 15.37 -23.80
C PHE A 143 0.91 16.06 -22.54
N PRO A 144 -0.18 16.84 -22.62
CA PRO A 144 -0.67 17.67 -21.52
C PRO A 144 -1.53 16.89 -20.51
N PHE A 145 -0.93 15.96 -19.80
CA PHE A 145 -1.62 15.06 -18.85
C PHE A 145 -2.31 15.81 -17.69
N GLU A 146 -1.69 16.84 -17.16
CA GLU A 146 -2.29 17.62 -16.08
C GLU A 146 -3.53 18.38 -16.56
N ARG A 147 -3.46 18.96 -17.75
CA ARG A 147 -4.56 19.67 -18.37
C ARG A 147 -5.73 18.73 -18.70
N GLN A 148 -5.44 17.56 -19.25
CA GLN A 148 -6.46 16.55 -19.55
C GLN A 148 -7.11 16.03 -18.27
N TRP A 149 -6.31 15.80 -17.22
CA TRP A 149 -6.87 15.39 -15.92
C TRP A 149 -7.82 16.46 -15.34
N ALA A 150 -7.45 17.72 -15.42
CA ALA A 150 -8.29 18.83 -14.98
C ALA A 150 -9.62 18.88 -15.74
N PHE A 151 -9.58 18.64 -17.05
CA PHE A 151 -10.76 18.58 -17.91
C PHE A 151 -11.68 17.42 -17.49
N GLU A 152 -11.16 16.20 -17.37
CA GLU A 152 -11.94 15.03 -16.93
C GLU A 152 -12.51 15.22 -15.52
N TRP A 153 -11.71 15.78 -14.61
CA TRP A 153 -12.17 16.09 -13.25
C TRP A 153 -13.35 17.09 -13.27
N GLN A 154 -13.28 18.13 -14.08
CA GLN A 154 -14.37 19.09 -14.19
C GLN A 154 -15.64 18.41 -14.73
N GLN A 155 -15.53 17.66 -15.82
CA GLN A 155 -16.66 16.96 -16.43
C GLN A 155 -17.32 15.97 -15.45
N LEU A 156 -16.52 15.22 -14.71
CA LEU A 156 -17.02 14.27 -13.71
C LEU A 156 -17.69 14.99 -12.53
N THR A 157 -17.08 16.05 -12.04
CA THR A 157 -17.59 16.85 -10.92
C THR A 157 -18.96 17.46 -11.26
N GLU A 158 -19.10 18.00 -12.46
CA GLU A 158 -20.38 18.53 -12.96
C GLU A 158 -21.44 17.43 -13.09
N LYS A 159 -21.06 16.29 -13.64
CA LYS A 159 -21.96 15.14 -13.82
C LYS A 159 -22.43 14.52 -12.51
N THR A 160 -21.55 14.42 -11.52
CA THR A 160 -21.85 13.77 -10.23
C THR A 160 -22.44 14.73 -9.21
N GLY A 161 -22.37 16.06 -9.46
CA GLY A 161 -22.73 17.06 -8.46
C GLY A 161 -21.79 17.09 -7.25
N THR A 162 -20.61 16.50 -7.36
CA THR A 162 -19.61 16.50 -6.28
C THR A 162 -19.10 17.93 -6.10
N PRO A 163 -19.11 18.50 -4.89
CA PRO A 163 -18.65 19.86 -4.68
C PRO A 163 -17.19 20.05 -5.10
N LYS A 164 -16.93 21.11 -5.89
CA LYS A 164 -15.58 21.50 -6.34
C LYS A 164 -14.76 22.14 -5.22
N SER A 165 -15.44 22.72 -4.23
CA SER A 165 -14.83 23.44 -3.13
C SER A 165 -14.79 22.59 -1.87
N GLY A 166 -13.73 22.73 -1.15
CA GLY A 166 -13.55 22.12 0.15
C GLY A 166 -12.12 21.60 0.26
N TYR A 167 -11.37 22.22 1.13
CA TYR A 167 -10.06 21.71 1.50
C TYR A 167 -10.26 20.35 2.15
N PRO A 168 -9.63 19.28 1.66
CA PRO A 168 -9.89 17.93 2.16
C PRO A 168 -9.68 17.78 3.66
N TYR A 169 -8.78 18.54 4.23
CA TYR A 169 -8.48 18.53 5.67
C TYR A 169 -9.63 19.05 6.53
N TYR A 170 -10.42 20.00 6.06
CA TYR A 170 -11.63 20.43 6.78
C TYR A 170 -12.67 19.32 6.89
N PHE A 171 -12.65 18.41 5.93
CA PHE A 171 -13.55 17.25 5.95
C PHE A 171 -13.00 16.13 6.81
N VAL A 172 -11.67 15.98 6.91
CA VAL A 172 -11.04 14.99 7.79
C VAL A 172 -11.35 15.31 9.25
N ASP A 173 -11.20 16.57 9.66
CA ASP A 173 -11.50 17.00 11.03
C ASP A 173 -12.99 16.81 11.36
N ALA A 174 -13.86 17.08 10.42
CA ALA A 174 -15.30 16.84 10.57
C ALA A 174 -15.67 15.34 10.49
N ILE A 175 -14.88 14.49 9.82
CA ILE A 175 -15.04 13.03 9.78
C ILE A 175 -14.76 12.41 11.15
N LEU A 176 -13.75 12.90 11.83
CA LEU A 176 -13.39 12.40 13.17
C LEU A 176 -14.41 12.79 14.23
N SER A 177 -15.11 13.91 14.03
CA SER A 177 -16.09 14.45 15.00
C SER A 177 -17.54 14.07 14.72
N GLN A 178 -17.88 13.67 13.48
CA GLN A 178 -19.25 13.38 13.07
C GLN A 178 -19.33 12.10 12.25
N SER A 179 -20.07 11.13 12.76
CA SER A 179 -20.29 9.80 12.17
C SER A 179 -20.50 9.79 10.63
N GLY A 180 -19.56 9.32 9.88
CA GLY A 180 -19.77 8.73 8.55
C GLY A 180 -20.04 9.67 7.36
N ILE A 181 -20.76 10.78 7.52
CA ILE A 181 -21.17 11.67 6.41
C ILE A 181 -19.96 12.30 5.72
N HIS A 182 -19.01 12.78 6.49
CA HIS A 182 -17.81 13.43 5.95
C HIS A 182 -16.86 12.41 5.29
N GLY A 183 -16.76 11.20 5.83
CA GLY A 183 -15.99 10.13 5.19
C GLY A 183 -16.56 9.75 3.83
N GLN A 184 -17.88 9.69 3.69
CA GLN A 184 -18.54 9.44 2.42
C GLN A 184 -18.30 10.56 1.41
N PHE A 185 -18.29 11.80 1.86
CA PHE A 185 -17.98 12.94 1.01
C PHE A 185 -16.54 12.89 0.49
N SER A 186 -15.57 12.68 1.36
CA SER A 186 -14.16 12.55 0.96
C SER A 186 -13.95 11.35 0.04
N GLN A 187 -14.67 10.25 0.25
CA GLN A 187 -14.64 9.11 -0.64
C GLN A 187 -15.22 9.45 -2.02
N ALA A 188 -16.31 10.20 -2.08
CA ALA A 188 -16.89 10.66 -3.35
C ALA A 188 -15.91 11.55 -4.14
N GLN A 189 -15.20 12.44 -3.46
CA GLN A 189 -14.13 13.25 -4.09
C GLN A 189 -12.98 12.36 -4.58
N ALA A 190 -12.51 11.42 -3.75
CA ALA A 190 -11.45 10.48 -4.12
C ALA A 190 -11.86 9.60 -5.33
N ASP A 191 -13.11 9.19 -5.40
CA ASP A 191 -13.65 8.44 -6.53
C ASP A 191 -13.65 9.28 -7.82
N VAL A 192 -13.99 10.56 -7.74
CA VAL A 192 -13.92 11.49 -8.89
C VAL A 192 -12.49 11.72 -9.33
N PHE A 193 -11.56 11.97 -8.41
CA PHE A 193 -10.14 12.15 -8.74
C PHE A 193 -9.53 10.93 -9.41
N SER A 194 -9.80 9.75 -8.84
CA SER A 194 -9.31 8.48 -9.38
C SER A 194 -9.89 8.18 -10.75
N SER A 195 -11.18 8.46 -10.93
CA SER A 195 -11.85 8.25 -12.23
C SER A 195 -11.36 9.23 -13.28
N ALA A 196 -11.12 10.51 -12.92
CA ALA A 196 -10.49 11.48 -13.81
C ALA A 196 -9.10 11.00 -14.28
N PHE A 197 -8.32 10.40 -13.38
CA PHE A 197 -7.02 9.83 -13.73
C PHE A 197 -7.15 8.63 -14.69
N LEU A 198 -8.07 7.72 -14.43
CA LEU A 198 -8.32 6.58 -15.32
C LEU A 198 -8.79 7.00 -16.71
N ARG A 199 -9.64 8.04 -16.80
CA ARG A 199 -10.11 8.63 -18.06
C ARG A 199 -9.00 9.35 -18.81
N THR A 200 -8.11 10.05 -18.09
CA THR A 200 -6.94 10.69 -18.68
C THR A 200 -6.04 9.65 -19.35
N LEU A 201 -5.81 8.51 -18.69
CA LEU A 201 -5.04 7.41 -19.30
C LEU A 201 -5.78 6.77 -20.49
N ALA A 202 -7.10 6.66 -20.42
CA ALA A 202 -7.90 6.18 -21.56
C ALA A 202 -7.79 7.13 -22.77
N CYS A 203 -7.92 8.43 -22.55
CA CYS A 203 -7.71 9.45 -23.56
C CYS A 203 -6.29 9.37 -24.15
N ALA A 204 -5.26 9.17 -23.31
CA ALA A 204 -3.89 9.05 -23.76
C ALA A 204 -3.67 7.83 -24.67
N VAL A 205 -4.37 6.73 -24.43
CA VAL A 205 -4.33 5.55 -25.32
C VAL A 205 -5.05 5.81 -26.63
N ASP A 206 -6.25 6.39 -26.56
CA ASP A 206 -7.13 6.50 -27.74
C ASP A 206 -6.81 7.72 -28.61
N CYS A 207 -6.24 8.80 -28.04
CA CYS A 207 -5.94 10.03 -28.75
C CYS A 207 -4.45 10.32 -28.93
N TRP A 208 -3.57 9.79 -28.08
CA TRP A 208 -2.13 10.11 -28.07
C TRP A 208 -1.23 8.90 -28.33
N ASP A 209 -1.79 7.80 -28.81
CA ASP A 209 -1.07 6.56 -29.12
C ASP A 209 -0.23 6.01 -27.96
N MET A 210 -0.63 6.27 -26.71
CA MET A 210 0.03 5.69 -25.56
C MET A 210 -0.22 4.18 -25.55
N PRO A 211 0.80 3.32 -25.42
CA PRO A 211 0.58 1.88 -25.34
C PRO A 211 -0.37 1.50 -24.20
N ALA A 212 -1.43 0.76 -24.51
CA ALA A 212 -2.44 0.37 -23.52
C ALA A 212 -1.84 -0.39 -22.32
N SER A 213 -0.81 -1.21 -22.56
CA SER A 213 -0.08 -1.89 -21.47
C SER A 213 0.61 -0.91 -20.55
N LYS A 214 1.25 0.15 -21.09
CA LYS A 214 1.89 1.19 -20.28
C LYS A 214 0.86 1.95 -19.46
N ALA A 215 -0.27 2.31 -20.06
CA ALA A 215 -1.37 2.99 -19.37
C ALA A 215 -1.98 2.12 -18.27
N ALA A 216 -2.21 0.82 -18.53
CA ALA A 216 -2.71 -0.14 -17.54
C ALA A 216 -1.75 -0.29 -16.35
N PHE A 217 -0.45 -0.45 -16.61
CA PHE A 217 0.56 -0.48 -15.55
C PHE A 217 0.61 0.82 -14.76
N THR A 218 0.59 1.96 -15.44
CA THR A 218 0.56 3.27 -14.78
C THR A 218 -0.67 3.40 -13.87
N SER A 219 -1.84 2.96 -14.33
CA SER A 219 -3.06 2.98 -13.53
C SER A 219 -2.96 2.11 -12.28
N MET A 220 -2.43 0.90 -12.41
CA MET A 220 -2.24 -0.03 -11.30
C MET A 220 -1.16 0.46 -10.32
N TYR A 221 -0.13 1.12 -10.81
CA TYR A 221 0.93 1.70 -10.00
C TYR A 221 0.44 2.88 -9.17
N THR A 222 -0.41 3.71 -9.76
CA THR A 222 -0.94 4.92 -9.12
C THR A 222 -2.15 4.64 -8.25
N LEU A 223 -3.02 3.71 -8.68
CA LEU A 223 -4.26 3.33 -8.03
C LEU A 223 -4.27 1.81 -7.75
N PRO A 224 -3.36 1.28 -6.94
CA PRO A 224 -3.21 -0.15 -6.79
C PRO A 224 -4.45 -0.80 -6.24
N ALA A 225 -4.97 -1.72 -6.99
CA ALA A 225 -5.89 -2.71 -6.50
C ALA A 225 -5.08 -3.82 -5.82
N ASN A 226 -5.06 -3.82 -4.51
CA ASN A 226 -4.22 -4.74 -3.75
C ASN A 226 -4.74 -6.15 -3.73
N ARG A 227 -4.36 -6.89 -4.75
CA ARG A 227 -4.63 -8.30 -4.85
C ARG A 227 -4.06 -9.10 -3.66
N GLY A 228 -2.82 -8.78 -3.26
CA GLY A 228 -2.12 -9.55 -2.24
C GLY A 228 -2.67 -9.34 -0.84
N LEU A 229 -2.79 -8.09 -0.42
CA LEU A 229 -3.13 -7.76 0.96
C LEU A 229 -4.59 -8.03 1.32
N LEU A 230 -5.49 -8.09 0.33
CA LEU A 230 -6.90 -8.40 0.55
C LEU A 230 -7.12 -9.80 1.16
N ASN A 231 -6.21 -10.73 0.90
CA ASN A 231 -6.30 -12.11 1.36
C ASN A 231 -5.33 -12.45 2.50
N VAL A 232 -4.70 -11.44 3.10
CA VAL A 232 -3.81 -11.66 4.23
C VAL A 232 -4.61 -11.72 5.52
N ASP A 233 -4.43 -12.80 6.28
CA ASP A 233 -4.99 -12.94 7.61
C ASP A 233 -3.98 -12.45 8.66
N PRO A 234 -4.43 -11.65 9.63
CA PRO A 234 -3.57 -11.29 10.74
C PRO A 234 -3.24 -12.52 11.58
N ILE A 235 -2.00 -12.59 12.02
CA ILE A 235 -1.55 -13.58 12.99
C ILE A 235 -1.75 -13.06 14.42
N ASP A 236 -1.60 -13.94 15.40
CA ASP A 236 -1.46 -13.52 16.78
C ASP A 236 -0.17 -12.72 16.96
N ARG A 237 -0.18 -11.75 17.87
CA ARG A 237 1.01 -10.98 18.21
C ARG A 237 2.11 -11.92 18.68
N PRO A 238 3.33 -11.83 18.11
CA PRO A 238 4.44 -12.67 18.54
C PRO A 238 4.72 -12.56 20.04
N THR A 239 4.82 -13.67 20.73
CA THR A 239 4.98 -13.72 22.20
C THR A 239 6.26 -13.06 22.68
N TRP A 240 7.33 -13.08 21.87
CA TRP A 240 8.59 -12.42 22.20
C TRP A 240 8.51 -10.88 22.24
N LEU A 241 7.38 -10.32 21.81
CA LEU A 241 7.07 -8.88 21.94
C LEU A 241 6.40 -8.52 23.28
N ASN A 242 6.09 -9.49 24.12
CA ASN A 242 5.33 -9.22 25.35
C ASN A 242 6.07 -8.33 26.34
N ASP A 243 7.41 -8.31 26.30
CA ASP A 243 8.23 -7.45 27.16
C ASP A 243 8.29 -5.99 26.66
N LEU A 244 7.76 -5.71 25.48
CA LEU A 244 7.71 -4.35 24.95
C LEU A 244 6.58 -3.58 25.66
N PRO A 245 6.90 -2.52 26.43
CA PRO A 245 5.88 -1.73 27.12
C PRO A 245 4.97 -1.01 26.13
N GLU A 246 3.71 -0.85 26.47
CA GLU A 246 2.71 -0.18 25.64
C GLU A 246 3.05 1.29 25.34
N LYS A 247 3.89 1.90 26.14
CA LYS A 247 4.37 3.29 26.01
C LYS A 247 5.90 3.34 26.04
N CYS A 248 6.53 2.90 24.98
CA CYS A 248 8.01 2.92 24.88
C CYS A 248 8.60 4.31 24.68
N CYS A 249 7.79 5.30 24.36
CA CYS A 249 8.23 6.67 24.14
C CYS A 249 8.33 7.49 25.44
N VAL A 250 8.15 6.87 26.59
CA VAL A 250 8.28 7.56 27.89
C VAL A 250 9.75 7.97 28.09
N PRO A 251 10.05 9.24 28.36
CA PRO A 251 11.40 9.67 28.69
C PRO A 251 11.98 8.85 29.86
N GLY A 252 13.21 8.33 29.67
CA GLY A 252 13.90 7.55 30.70
C GLY A 252 13.76 6.02 30.58
N VAL A 253 12.94 5.48 29.69
CA VAL A 253 12.95 4.05 29.41
C VAL A 253 14.18 3.69 28.58
N PRO A 254 15.04 2.76 29.05
CA PRO A 254 16.21 2.31 28.29
C PRO A 254 15.80 1.38 27.16
N LEU A 255 15.47 1.98 26.01
CA LEU A 255 14.94 1.25 24.86
C LEU A 255 15.95 0.27 24.26
N GLU A 256 17.22 0.66 24.19
CA GLU A 256 18.27 -0.15 23.57
C GLU A 256 18.44 -1.54 24.24
N PRO A 257 18.61 -1.66 25.56
CA PRO A 257 18.68 -2.96 26.20
C PRO A 257 17.42 -3.82 26.01
N LEU A 258 16.27 -3.18 25.94
CA LEU A 258 14.99 -3.86 25.69
C LEU A 258 14.95 -4.42 24.27
N VAL A 259 15.27 -3.61 23.27
CA VAL A 259 15.28 -4.04 21.87
C VAL A 259 16.32 -5.13 21.64
N ARG A 260 17.52 -5.01 22.21
CA ARG A 260 18.56 -6.06 22.14
C ARG A 260 18.04 -7.41 22.70
N ARG A 261 17.37 -7.38 23.83
CA ARG A 261 16.76 -8.61 24.40
C ARG A 261 15.66 -9.18 23.50
N MET A 262 14.79 -8.32 22.95
CA MET A 262 13.75 -8.74 22.03
C MET A 262 14.33 -9.41 20.78
N VAL A 263 15.33 -8.79 20.16
CA VAL A 263 16.00 -9.35 18.99
C VAL A 263 16.70 -10.66 19.35
N ALA A 264 17.41 -10.73 20.46
CA ALA A 264 18.05 -11.97 20.94
C ALA A 264 17.01 -13.08 21.18
N THR A 265 15.85 -12.78 21.76
CA THR A 265 14.77 -13.74 21.95
C THR A 265 14.18 -14.19 20.61
N ALA A 266 13.94 -13.28 19.71
CA ALA A 266 13.41 -13.57 18.38
C ALA A 266 14.40 -14.39 17.53
N ILE A 267 15.69 -14.12 17.66
CA ILE A 267 16.78 -14.89 16.99
C ILE A 267 16.84 -16.33 17.49
N ASN A 268 16.48 -16.60 18.72
CA ASN A 268 16.46 -17.96 19.28
C ASN A 268 15.24 -18.79 18.84
N CYS A 269 14.31 -18.24 18.05
CA CYS A 269 13.25 -19.05 17.44
C CYS A 269 13.81 -19.98 16.37
N PRO A 270 13.56 -21.30 16.44
CA PRO A 270 14.43 -22.31 15.80
C PRO A 270 14.30 -22.46 14.29
N SER A 271 13.47 -21.71 13.59
CA SER A 271 13.28 -21.92 12.14
C SER A 271 13.20 -20.66 11.30
N MET A 272 12.78 -19.56 11.89
CA MET A 272 12.56 -18.28 11.19
C MET A 272 13.25 -17.15 11.95
N ARG A 273 13.93 -16.30 11.22
CA ARG A 273 14.64 -15.13 11.75
C ARG A 273 13.92 -13.87 11.35
N PRO A 274 13.47 -13.03 12.29
CA PRO A 274 13.02 -11.68 11.97
C PRO A 274 14.13 -10.90 11.29
N ILE A 275 13.80 -10.20 10.21
CA ILE A 275 14.74 -9.33 9.50
C ILE A 275 14.20 -7.90 9.35
N ASN A 276 12.91 -7.70 9.57
CA ASN A 276 12.31 -6.38 9.66
C ASN A 276 11.09 -6.44 10.57
N LEU A 277 10.96 -5.43 11.42
CA LEU A 277 9.86 -5.29 12.36
C LEU A 277 9.45 -3.81 12.41
N LYS A 278 8.16 -3.53 12.22
CA LYS A 278 7.58 -2.21 12.37
C LYS A 278 6.41 -2.28 13.35
N ILE A 279 6.49 -1.51 14.42
CA ILE A 279 5.50 -1.54 15.50
C ILE A 279 5.13 -0.12 15.88
N PRO A 280 3.86 0.28 15.85
CA PRO A 280 3.41 1.45 16.58
C PRO A 280 3.49 1.16 18.08
N ILE A 281 4.14 2.04 18.83
CA ILE A 281 4.42 1.86 20.26
C ILE A 281 3.64 2.80 21.16
N SER A 282 3.07 3.81 20.59
CA SER A 282 2.10 4.68 21.25
C SER A 282 1.19 5.23 20.17
N ALA A 283 -0.10 5.11 20.38
CA ALA A 283 -1.05 5.72 19.46
C ALA A 283 -2.30 6.09 20.23
N ASP A 284 -2.47 7.38 20.40
CA ASP A 284 -3.73 7.98 20.85
C ASP A 284 -3.98 9.23 20.00
N ILE A 285 -5.01 9.98 20.36
CA ILE A 285 -5.39 11.17 19.60
C ILE A 285 -4.32 12.27 19.63
N THR A 286 -3.44 12.27 20.62
CA THR A 286 -2.42 13.30 20.85
C THR A 286 -0.99 12.82 20.72
N GLU A 287 -0.76 11.52 20.79
CA GLU A 287 0.58 10.92 20.72
C GLU A 287 0.63 9.78 19.73
N PHE A 288 1.71 9.73 18.96
CA PHE A 288 2.03 8.66 18.05
C PHE A 288 3.50 8.30 18.14
N GLY A 289 3.81 7.03 18.19
CA GLY A 289 5.17 6.52 18.18
C GLY A 289 5.31 5.29 17.31
N GLU A 290 6.45 5.15 16.67
CA GLU A 290 6.79 4.02 15.82
C GLU A 290 8.21 3.53 16.14
N LEU A 291 8.34 2.22 16.32
CA LEU A 291 9.60 1.50 16.43
C LEU A 291 9.81 0.67 15.17
N THR A 292 10.90 0.94 14.47
CA THR A 292 11.36 0.14 13.34
C THR A 292 12.66 -0.55 13.69
N ILE A 293 12.73 -1.85 13.48
CA ILE A 293 13.94 -2.66 13.65
C ILE A 293 14.23 -3.30 12.31
N SER A 294 15.35 -2.96 11.70
CA SER A 294 15.73 -3.43 10.37
C SER A 294 17.07 -4.13 10.41
N ALA A 295 17.10 -5.35 9.91
CA ALA A 295 18.35 -6.05 9.68
C ALA A 295 19.10 -5.44 8.49
N ILE A 296 20.41 -5.34 8.61
CA ILE A 296 21.32 -4.92 7.54
C ILE A 296 22.44 -5.93 7.35
N LEU A 297 22.93 -6.02 6.14
CA LEU A 297 24.23 -6.60 5.86
C LEU A 297 25.29 -5.54 6.16
N ALA A 298 26.31 -5.89 6.92
CA ALA A 298 27.40 -5.00 7.21
C ALA A 298 28.75 -5.71 7.02
N SER A 299 29.75 -5.01 6.51
CA SER A 299 31.12 -5.54 6.54
C SER A 299 31.61 -5.65 7.98
N PRO A 300 32.52 -6.57 8.30
CA PRO A 300 33.04 -6.71 9.66
C PRO A 300 33.65 -5.42 10.24
N ASP A 301 34.14 -4.55 9.36
CA ASP A 301 34.77 -3.29 9.75
C ASP A 301 33.80 -2.09 9.68
N PHE A 302 32.51 -2.32 9.45
CA PHE A 302 31.54 -1.24 9.34
C PHE A 302 31.24 -0.63 10.71
N ILE A 303 31.58 0.62 10.86
CA ILE A 303 31.22 1.43 12.03
C ILE A 303 30.20 2.48 11.58
N PRO A 304 28.95 2.38 12.07
CA PRO A 304 27.91 3.33 11.66
C PRO A 304 28.14 4.72 12.27
N ASP A 305 28.03 5.74 11.43
CA ASP A 305 27.90 7.11 11.89
C ASP A 305 26.44 7.41 12.23
N LEU A 306 26.09 7.37 13.51
CA LEU A 306 24.73 7.58 14.00
C LEU A 306 24.29 9.06 14.01
N THR A 307 25.22 9.99 13.84
CA THR A 307 24.94 11.43 13.86
C THR A 307 24.83 12.05 12.48
N GLY A 308 25.16 11.29 11.44
CA GLY A 308 25.41 11.81 10.13
C GLY A 308 24.63 11.14 8.98
N GLN A 309 25.36 11.00 7.90
CA GLN A 309 24.82 10.57 6.62
C GLN A 309 24.35 9.11 6.60
N HIS A 310 24.97 8.22 7.38
CA HIS A 310 24.67 6.80 7.37
C HIS A 310 23.23 6.50 7.82
N THR A 311 22.72 7.15 8.86
CA THR A 311 21.34 6.96 9.30
C THR A 311 20.33 7.45 8.28
N THR A 312 20.63 8.54 7.59
CA THR A 312 19.78 9.05 6.50
C THR A 312 19.74 8.06 5.34
N LEU A 313 20.90 7.53 4.94
CA LEU A 313 20.99 6.53 3.87
C LEU A 313 20.29 5.23 4.24
N LEU A 314 20.50 4.69 5.45
CA LEU A 314 19.84 3.44 5.88
C LEU A 314 18.31 3.54 5.87
N ARG A 315 17.74 4.73 6.04
CA ARG A 315 16.29 4.96 5.89
C ARG A 315 15.84 5.05 4.44
N ALA A 316 16.62 5.70 3.60
CA ALA A 316 16.28 5.92 2.20
C ALA A 316 16.48 4.67 1.33
N LEU A 317 17.56 3.92 1.59
CA LEU A 317 17.94 2.77 0.79
C LEU A 317 16.85 1.71 0.58
N PRO A 318 16.05 1.32 1.60
CA PRO A 318 14.96 0.35 1.39
C PRO A 318 13.96 0.78 0.31
N TRP A 319 13.77 2.07 0.12
CA TRP A 319 12.91 2.65 -0.90
C TRP A 319 13.61 2.78 -2.25
N GLU A 320 14.81 3.35 -2.24
CA GLU A 320 15.58 3.60 -3.45
C GLU A 320 15.98 2.31 -4.16
N LEU A 321 16.20 1.25 -3.39
CA LEU A 321 16.54 -0.06 -3.93
C LEU A 321 15.30 -0.88 -4.35
N ALA A 322 14.11 -0.43 -4.01
CA ALA A 322 12.86 -1.12 -4.31
C ALA A 322 12.36 -0.95 -5.75
N ASP A 323 12.98 -0.11 -6.55
CA ASP A 323 12.64 0.18 -7.96
C ASP A 323 12.63 -1.06 -8.86
N ARG A 324 13.35 -2.12 -8.47
CA ARG A 324 13.48 -3.38 -9.22
C ARG A 324 12.43 -4.43 -8.90
N VAL A 325 11.57 -4.15 -7.91
CA VAL A 325 10.48 -5.07 -7.60
C VAL A 325 9.34 -4.86 -8.57
N THR A 326 9.02 -5.88 -9.33
CA THR A 326 7.95 -5.82 -10.31
C THR A 326 6.59 -6.08 -9.66
N PHE A 327 5.54 -5.52 -10.24
CA PHE A 327 4.14 -5.76 -9.83
C PHE A 327 3.70 -7.22 -9.92
N SER A 328 4.41 -8.04 -10.68
CA SER A 328 4.16 -9.48 -10.74
C SER A 328 4.54 -10.21 -9.45
N GLY A 329 5.09 -9.49 -8.46
CA GLY A 329 5.61 -10.07 -7.24
C GLY A 329 6.93 -10.83 -7.44
N LYS A 330 7.56 -10.66 -8.61
CA LYS A 330 8.88 -11.21 -8.88
C LYS A 330 9.93 -10.17 -8.57
N VAL A 331 10.91 -10.56 -7.79
CA VAL A 331 12.09 -9.74 -7.51
C VAL A 331 13.23 -10.27 -8.36
N ALA A 332 13.75 -9.45 -9.24
CA ALA A 332 14.90 -9.83 -10.06
C ALA A 332 16.10 -10.13 -9.15
N ARG A 333 16.80 -11.23 -9.43
CA ARG A 333 18.04 -11.55 -8.70
C ARG A 333 19.09 -10.49 -8.98
N GLU A 334 19.73 -10.05 -7.93
CA GLU A 334 20.89 -9.18 -7.99
C GLU A 334 22.06 -9.83 -7.25
N ASP A 335 23.26 -9.71 -7.82
CA ASP A 335 24.46 -10.14 -7.14
C ASP A 335 24.70 -9.34 -5.86
N ILE A 336 25.12 -9.99 -4.79
CA ILE A 336 25.35 -9.35 -3.47
C ILE A 336 26.34 -8.20 -3.59
N ALA A 337 27.42 -8.36 -4.33
CA ALA A 337 28.43 -7.31 -4.50
C ALA A 337 27.83 -6.06 -5.18
N THR A 338 27.05 -6.26 -6.23
CA THR A 338 26.33 -5.20 -6.93
C THR A 338 25.31 -4.54 -6.00
N TYR A 339 24.55 -5.31 -5.24
CA TYR A 339 23.56 -4.80 -4.29
C TYR A 339 24.22 -3.97 -3.18
N THR A 340 25.27 -4.49 -2.54
CA THR A 340 25.98 -3.80 -1.46
C THR A 340 26.74 -2.58 -1.95
N SER A 341 27.20 -2.56 -3.23
CA SER A 341 27.84 -1.37 -3.81
C SER A 341 26.88 -0.17 -3.92
N ARG A 342 25.57 -0.44 -3.99
CA ARG A 342 24.52 0.59 -3.98
C ARG A 342 24.13 1.03 -2.56
N GLY A 343 24.61 0.35 -1.57
CA GLY A 343 24.43 0.69 -0.16
C GLY A 343 25.39 1.79 0.32
N ILE A 344 25.75 1.71 1.60
CA ILE A 344 26.69 2.67 2.20
C ILE A 344 28.12 2.31 1.80
N ALA A 345 28.61 2.92 0.73
CA ALA A 345 29.97 2.76 0.24
C ALA A 345 30.44 1.30 0.08
N GLY A 346 29.53 0.40 -0.19
CA GLY A 346 29.80 -1.04 -0.24
C GLY A 346 29.97 -1.73 1.12
N ALA A 347 29.89 -0.97 2.22
CA ALA A 347 30.13 -1.48 3.56
C ALA A 347 28.86 -1.95 4.29
N ALA A 348 27.70 -1.41 3.93
CA ALA A 348 26.43 -1.83 4.51
C ALA A 348 25.26 -1.64 3.54
N ALA A 349 24.26 -2.51 3.62
CA ALA A 349 23.03 -2.41 2.85
C ALA A 349 21.84 -3.03 3.62
N PRO A 350 20.60 -2.51 3.43
CA PRO A 350 19.44 -3.08 4.09
C PRO A 350 19.19 -4.52 3.64
N LEU A 351 18.78 -5.36 4.57
CA LEU A 351 18.41 -6.74 4.28
C LEU A 351 16.98 -6.86 3.71
N CYS A 352 16.18 -5.84 3.89
CA CYS A 352 14.82 -5.73 3.37
C CYS A 352 14.66 -4.49 2.49
N LEU A 353 13.80 -4.63 1.50
CA LEU A 353 13.28 -3.53 0.70
C LEU A 353 11.85 -3.21 1.16
N ASP A 354 11.54 -1.93 1.25
CA ASP A 354 10.19 -1.47 1.56
C ASP A 354 9.42 -1.21 0.27
N ILE A 355 8.46 -2.07 0.01
CA ILE A 355 7.56 -1.91 -1.10
C ILE A 355 6.22 -1.43 -0.55
N TYR A 356 5.76 -0.29 -1.04
CA TYR A 356 4.40 0.12 -0.82
C TYR A 356 3.54 -0.40 -1.96
N PRO A 357 2.95 -1.57 -1.82
CA PRO A 357 2.00 -2.07 -2.81
C PRO A 357 0.72 -1.24 -2.84
N LEU A 358 0.63 -0.28 -1.91
CA LEU A 358 -0.44 0.67 -1.76
C LEU A 358 0.14 2.05 -1.71
N PRO A 359 -0.13 2.94 -2.67
CA PRO A 359 -0.04 4.33 -2.37
C PRO A 359 -0.88 4.56 -1.11
N SER A 360 -0.24 5.15 -0.13
CA SER A 360 -0.91 5.72 1.02
C SER A 360 -2.18 6.37 0.54
N GLY A 361 -3.28 6.07 1.17
CA GLY A 361 -4.59 6.53 0.78
C GLY A 361 -4.59 7.97 0.37
N PHE A 362 -5.47 8.32 -0.51
CA PHE A 362 -5.61 9.64 -1.09
C PHE A 362 -5.64 10.77 -0.06
N TRP A 363 -5.98 10.40 1.17
CA TRP A 363 -6.19 11.28 2.30
C TRP A 363 -5.75 10.50 3.54
N HIS A 364 -5.26 11.18 4.52
CA HIS A 364 -4.75 10.69 5.80
C HIS A 364 -5.58 9.60 6.54
N ASN A 365 -6.63 9.10 5.93
CA ASN A 365 -7.54 8.11 6.53
C ASN A 365 -7.12 6.66 6.33
N ASP A 366 -6.07 6.37 5.57
CA ASP A 366 -5.52 5.03 5.49
C ASP A 366 -4.45 4.86 6.58
N TYR A 367 -4.92 4.55 7.75
CA TYR A 367 -4.11 4.32 8.94
C TYR A 367 -3.17 3.11 8.83
N PHE A 368 -3.29 2.33 7.79
CA PHE A 368 -2.37 1.29 7.41
C PHE A 368 -1.60 1.70 6.16
N GLN A 369 -0.64 2.57 6.32
CA GLN A 369 0.49 2.62 5.40
C GLN A 369 1.36 1.38 5.64
N ILE A 370 0.84 0.22 5.31
CA ILE A 370 1.61 -1.00 5.44
C ILE A 370 2.55 -1.08 4.25
N GLY A 371 3.74 -0.53 4.41
CA GLY A 371 4.85 -0.92 3.58
C GLY A 371 5.13 -2.39 3.83
N VAL A 372 5.04 -3.20 2.81
CA VAL A 372 5.46 -4.60 2.89
C VAL A 372 6.97 -4.62 2.72
N SER A 373 7.68 -5.08 3.73
CA SER A 373 9.12 -5.25 3.66
C SER A 373 9.43 -6.65 3.16
N PHE A 374 10.20 -6.73 2.07
CA PHE A 374 10.64 -8.00 1.48
C PHE A 374 12.14 -8.15 1.61
N PRO A 375 12.65 -9.40 1.64
CA PRO A 375 14.08 -9.62 1.58
C PRO A 375 14.70 -8.99 0.33
N ALA A 376 15.91 -8.51 0.47
CA ALA A 376 16.67 -7.92 -0.62
C ALA A 376 16.89 -8.91 -1.79
N PRO A 377 17.09 -8.42 -3.02
CA PRO A 377 17.10 -9.26 -4.22
C PRO A 377 18.35 -10.15 -4.43
N TYR A 378 19.30 -10.17 -3.53
CA TYR A 378 20.45 -11.08 -3.58
C TYR A 378 20.14 -12.50 -3.10
N PHE A 379 19.00 -12.74 -2.47
CA PHE A 379 18.43 -14.07 -2.40
C PHE A 379 17.96 -14.47 -3.81
N ASP A 380 18.05 -15.74 -4.15
CA ASP A 380 17.66 -16.24 -5.47
C ASP A 380 16.34 -15.65 -5.96
N GLN A 381 16.02 -15.78 -7.23
CA GLN A 381 14.83 -15.15 -7.81
C GLN A 381 13.60 -15.39 -6.92
N GLN A 382 13.10 -14.34 -6.30
CA GLN A 382 12.02 -14.42 -5.35
C GLN A 382 10.67 -14.23 -6.04
N GLN A 383 9.70 -14.97 -5.56
CA GLN A 383 8.30 -14.79 -5.91
C GLN A 383 7.49 -14.57 -4.64
N ILE A 384 6.62 -13.59 -4.68
CA ILE A 384 5.72 -13.27 -3.59
C ILE A 384 4.35 -13.85 -3.90
N ALA A 385 3.83 -14.67 -3.02
CA ALA A 385 2.53 -15.28 -3.15
C ALA A 385 1.73 -15.15 -1.86
N VAL A 386 0.43 -14.93 -1.99
CA VAL A 386 -0.49 -15.06 -0.85
C VAL A 386 -1.05 -16.47 -0.87
N VAL A 387 -0.72 -17.22 0.16
CA VAL A 387 -1.14 -18.62 0.34
C VAL A 387 -1.73 -18.75 1.74
N ASP A 388 -2.94 -19.25 1.83
CA ASP A 388 -3.66 -19.49 3.10
C ASP A 388 -3.60 -18.29 4.07
N GLY A 389 -3.92 -17.09 3.54
CA GLY A 389 -3.93 -15.87 4.35
C GLY A 389 -2.56 -15.30 4.74
N SER A 390 -1.47 -15.90 4.28
CA SER A 390 -0.09 -15.47 4.58
C SER A 390 0.63 -15.03 3.31
N ILE A 391 1.41 -13.96 3.40
CA ILE A 391 2.36 -13.60 2.35
C ILE A 391 3.61 -14.48 2.51
N GLN A 392 3.80 -15.37 1.55
CA GLN A 392 4.98 -16.22 1.46
C GLN A 392 5.98 -15.61 0.48
N ILE A 393 7.23 -15.61 0.87
CA ILE A 393 8.37 -15.29 0.03
C ILE A 393 8.97 -16.62 -0.42
N ARG A 394 8.96 -16.86 -1.71
CA ARG A 394 9.35 -18.16 -2.31
C ARG A 394 10.50 -17.96 -3.28
N THR A 395 11.35 -18.95 -3.34
CA THR A 395 12.36 -19.13 -4.38
C THR A 395 12.03 -20.46 -5.05
N ASP A 396 11.68 -20.44 -6.32
CA ASP A 396 11.11 -21.58 -7.04
C ASP A 396 9.91 -22.15 -6.26
N ASP A 397 9.93 -23.43 -5.89
CA ASP A 397 8.86 -24.07 -5.11
C ASP A 397 9.07 -24.02 -3.59
N ARG A 398 10.16 -23.39 -3.13
CA ARG A 398 10.53 -23.36 -1.72
C ARG A 398 10.18 -22.05 -1.05
N VAL A 399 9.48 -22.11 0.09
CA VAL A 399 9.24 -20.95 0.93
C VAL A 399 10.51 -20.60 1.68
N ILE A 400 11.04 -19.40 1.48
CA ILE A 400 12.24 -18.90 2.14
C ILE A 400 11.93 -17.91 3.26
N GLY A 401 10.73 -17.33 3.27
CA GLY A 401 10.34 -16.36 4.27
C GLY A 401 8.85 -16.06 4.26
N HIS A 402 8.46 -15.21 5.20
CA HIS A 402 7.09 -14.72 5.32
C HIS A 402 7.10 -13.23 5.65
N TRP A 403 6.09 -12.54 5.15
CA TRP A 403 5.67 -11.27 5.71
C TRP A 403 4.35 -11.47 6.45
N ARG A 404 4.25 -10.95 7.67
CA ARG A 404 3.13 -11.16 8.57
C ARG A 404 2.68 -9.85 9.18
N VAL A 405 1.39 -9.77 9.47
CA VAL A 405 0.78 -8.64 10.17
C VAL A 405 -0.06 -9.16 11.32
N TRP A 406 -0.10 -8.42 12.42
CA TRP A 406 -1.01 -8.70 13.53
C TRP A 406 -1.71 -7.43 13.98
N HIS A 407 -2.89 -7.60 14.51
CA HIS A 407 -3.64 -6.58 15.21
C HIS A 407 -4.74 -7.27 16.02
N ASP A 408 -5.03 -6.76 17.20
CA ASP A 408 -6.07 -7.29 18.05
C ASP A 408 -7.45 -6.67 17.76
N ARG A 409 -7.46 -5.50 17.13
CA ARG A 409 -8.68 -4.78 16.75
C ARG A 409 -8.49 -4.14 15.40
N TRP A 410 -9.48 -4.27 14.55
CA TRP A 410 -9.55 -3.56 13.27
C TRP A 410 -9.94 -2.08 13.47
N THR A 411 -9.30 -1.42 14.42
CA THR A 411 -9.50 0.00 14.70
C THR A 411 -8.35 0.81 14.12
N PRO A 412 -8.61 2.02 13.61
CA PRO A 412 -7.56 2.93 13.19
C PRO A 412 -6.54 3.15 14.31
N LEU A 413 -5.26 3.30 13.96
CA LEU A 413 -4.17 3.53 14.90
C LEU A 413 -4.45 4.67 15.89
N TYR A 414 -5.09 5.74 15.43
CA TYR A 414 -5.44 6.91 16.25
C TYR A 414 -6.62 6.70 17.19
N ALA A 415 -7.38 5.64 17.01
CA ALA A 415 -8.54 5.33 17.86
C ALA A 415 -8.25 4.24 18.89
N SER A 416 -7.05 3.65 18.87
CA SER A 416 -6.70 2.56 19.78
C SER A 416 -5.83 3.07 20.93
N SER A 417 -6.32 2.93 22.14
CA SER A 417 -5.56 3.08 23.38
C SER A 417 -4.64 1.87 23.62
N GLY A 418 -3.73 1.55 22.73
CA GLY A 418 -2.90 0.37 22.91
C GLY A 418 -1.98 0.14 21.70
N GLY A 419 -0.99 1.02 21.54
CA GLY A 419 -0.17 1.13 20.34
C GLY A 419 0.66 -0.09 19.97
N THR A 420 0.93 -1.02 20.86
CA THR A 420 1.75 -2.22 20.56
C THR A 420 0.93 -3.42 20.04
N ARG A 421 -0.37 -3.24 19.91
CA ARG A 421 -1.31 -4.32 19.55
C ARG A 421 -1.38 -4.61 18.06
N CYS A 422 -0.77 -3.80 17.25
CA CYS A 422 -0.59 -4.06 15.82
C CYS A 422 0.88 -3.94 15.44
N GLY A 423 1.23 -4.54 14.31
CA GLY A 423 2.58 -4.46 13.77
C GLY A 423 2.75 -5.38 12.58
N MET A 424 3.93 -5.34 12.02
CA MET A 424 4.31 -6.18 10.90
C MET A 424 5.72 -6.71 11.06
N LEU A 425 5.96 -7.85 10.45
CA LEU A 425 7.18 -8.61 10.60
C LEU A 425 7.52 -9.27 9.27
N THR A 426 8.77 -9.15 8.86
CA THR A 426 9.35 -9.97 7.80
C THR A 426 10.33 -10.96 8.43
N GLU A 427 10.16 -12.23 8.09
CA GLU A 427 10.98 -13.33 8.58
C GLU A 427 11.61 -14.08 7.41
N LEU A 428 12.86 -14.51 7.58
CA LEU A 428 13.54 -15.45 6.70
C LEU A 428 13.84 -16.77 7.42
N ARG A 429 13.93 -17.83 6.67
CA ARG A 429 14.49 -19.08 7.19
C ARG A 429 15.94 -18.86 7.61
N GLU A 430 16.29 -19.34 8.78
CA GLU A 430 17.66 -19.25 9.32
C GLU A 430 18.71 -19.75 8.35
N ARG A 431 18.43 -20.87 7.69
CA ARG A 431 19.34 -21.45 6.69
C ARG A 431 19.65 -20.46 5.55
N GLU A 432 18.64 -19.81 4.99
CA GLU A 432 18.79 -18.88 3.88
C GLU A 432 19.64 -17.66 4.30
N LEU A 433 19.38 -17.16 5.51
CA LEU A 433 20.14 -16.05 6.06
C LEU A 433 21.61 -16.46 6.31
N ALA A 434 21.85 -17.61 6.97
CA ALA A 434 23.18 -18.11 7.25
C ALA A 434 23.98 -18.38 5.96
N GLU A 435 23.37 -19.02 4.96
CA GLU A 435 24.01 -19.26 3.65
C GLU A 435 24.37 -17.94 2.96
N THR A 436 23.51 -16.91 3.09
CA THR A 436 23.76 -15.59 2.50
C THR A 436 24.90 -14.87 3.20
N LEU A 437 24.92 -14.84 4.52
CA LEU A 437 26.00 -14.23 5.31
C LEU A 437 27.34 -14.92 5.03
N ASN A 438 27.38 -16.25 5.03
CA ASN A 438 28.58 -17.02 4.73
C ASN A 438 29.11 -16.75 3.30
N ARG A 439 28.23 -16.69 2.31
CA ARG A 439 28.59 -16.44 0.92
C ARG A 439 29.09 -15.02 0.68
N SER A 440 28.53 -14.03 1.39
CA SER A 440 28.91 -12.63 1.24
C SER A 440 30.14 -12.23 2.05
N GLY A 441 30.49 -12.97 3.10
CA GLY A 441 31.48 -12.54 4.10
C GLY A 441 31.02 -11.35 4.94
N MET A 442 29.72 -11.03 4.89
CA MET A 442 29.10 -9.96 5.66
C MET A 442 28.59 -10.45 7.00
N GLN A 443 28.36 -9.52 7.91
CA GLN A 443 27.75 -9.78 9.20
C GLN A 443 26.33 -9.23 9.23
N LEU A 444 25.52 -9.78 10.13
CA LEU A 444 24.19 -9.27 10.42
C LEU A 444 24.29 -8.15 11.44
N GLY A 445 23.83 -6.98 11.07
CA GLY A 445 23.66 -5.86 11.99
C GLY A 445 22.21 -5.44 12.08
N TRP A 446 21.89 -4.65 13.10
CA TRP A 446 20.53 -4.17 13.35
C TRP A 446 20.52 -2.65 13.45
N PHE A 447 19.74 -2.04 12.58
CA PHE A 447 19.44 -0.63 12.62
C PHE A 447 18.06 -0.42 13.24
N VAL A 448 18.00 0.36 14.30
CA VAL A 448 16.79 0.62 15.08
C VAL A 448 16.46 2.10 15.06
N GLU A 449 15.22 2.41 14.76
CA GLU A 449 14.67 3.75 14.77
C GLU A 449 13.49 3.83 15.70
N LEU A 450 13.51 4.81 16.57
CA LEU A 450 12.36 5.22 17.37
C LEU A 450 11.98 6.64 16.98
N ASN A 451 10.77 6.81 16.49
CA ASN A 451 10.19 8.11 16.20
C ASN A 451 8.96 8.32 17.07
N ALA A 452 8.83 9.49 17.67
CA ALA A 452 7.65 9.90 18.40
C ALA A 452 7.21 11.29 17.98
N TRP A 453 5.90 11.45 17.90
CA TRP A 453 5.24 12.70 17.57
C TRP A 453 4.17 13.01 18.60
N LYS A 454 3.98 14.29 18.88
CA LYS A 454 2.96 14.79 19.79
C LYS A 454 2.27 16.01 19.17
N ARG A 455 0.99 16.18 19.52
CA ARG A 455 0.24 17.41 19.29
C ARG A 455 -0.46 17.83 20.57
N GLU A 456 -0.73 19.12 20.73
CA GLU A 456 -1.34 19.65 21.96
C GLU A 456 -2.85 19.41 21.96
N ALA A 457 -3.49 19.59 20.81
CA ALA A 457 -4.92 19.36 20.64
C ALA A 457 -5.21 18.48 19.43
N GLU A 458 -6.42 17.92 19.37
CA GLU A 458 -6.87 17.02 18.28
C GLU A 458 -6.71 17.63 16.88
N HIS A 459 -6.79 18.95 16.77
CA HIS A 459 -6.71 19.66 15.49
C HIS A 459 -5.33 20.17 15.14
N ASP A 460 -4.36 20.02 16.04
CA ASP A 460 -3.00 20.46 15.81
C ASP A 460 -2.22 19.49 14.93
N ASN A 461 -1.21 20.00 14.24
CA ASN A 461 -0.28 19.16 13.54
C ASN A 461 0.62 18.40 14.50
N PHE A 462 0.90 17.14 14.21
CA PHE A 462 1.89 16.39 14.96
C PHE A 462 3.28 16.98 14.78
N SER A 463 3.95 17.31 15.87
CA SER A 463 5.36 17.69 15.90
C SER A 463 6.20 16.51 16.41
N ARG A 464 7.38 16.33 15.81
CA ARG A 464 8.29 15.27 16.25
C ARG A 464 8.90 15.66 17.59
N THR A 465 8.62 14.91 18.63
CA THR A 465 9.11 15.14 20.00
C THR A 465 10.35 14.33 20.32
N GLN A 466 10.52 13.19 19.66
CA GLN A 466 11.65 12.32 19.93
C GLN A 466 12.05 11.59 18.66
N ARG A 467 13.36 11.45 18.50
CA ARG A 467 13.99 10.54 17.54
C ARG A 467 15.22 9.92 18.20
N ARG A 468 15.27 8.61 18.18
CA ARG A 468 16.45 7.85 18.62
C ARG A 468 16.77 6.83 17.57
N ASP A 469 18.01 6.81 17.17
CA ASP A 469 18.57 5.82 16.25
C ASP A 469 19.74 5.15 16.95
N PHE A 470 19.82 3.85 16.83
CA PHE A 470 20.97 3.12 17.31
C PHE A 470 21.21 1.88 16.47
N PHE A 471 22.41 1.35 16.57
CA PHE A 471 22.88 0.22 15.83
C PHE A 471 23.50 -0.80 16.76
N PHE A 472 23.38 -2.07 16.44
CA PHE A 472 24.05 -3.16 17.15
C PHE A 472 24.21 -4.39 16.26
N ASP A 473 25.16 -5.24 16.62
CA ASP A 473 25.52 -6.52 16.00
C ASP A 473 24.74 -7.67 16.64
#